data_27c0fe83bf4d3d67cd1cbba1c9e8891b
#
_entry.id   27c0fe83bf4d3d67cd1cbba1c9e8891b
#
_cell.length_a   1.000
_cell.length_b   1.000
_cell.length_c   1.000
_cell.angle_alpha   90.00
_cell.angle_beta   90.00
_cell.angle_gamma   90.00
#
_symmetry.space_group_name_H-M   'P 1'
#
loop_
_entity.id
_entity.type
_entity.pdbx_description
1 polymer ?
#
loop_
_entity_poly.entity_id
_entity_poly.type
_entity_poly.pdbx_seq_one_letter_code
_entity_poly.pdbx_strand_id
1 'polypeptide(L)'
;MKSKPKNFSLLTISTLIMAVGIYFFKFANNFTFGGITGIAVLVAKFLPISASDFSFVVNILLLIIGWIVLGKSFAEKTAYSTILLSISLSLLERIYPMSHPLTNEPLLELIFAILLPALGSAILFNIGASSGGTDVIAMILKKYTSVDIGKGLMISDLIFTLAGFLVFNVKTGLYSLFGLIMRSALIDNFIESFNRSKYFHVVTSNATCICDFIQNDLQRGATIVNATGAFTGDDKYIILTVLSPSQAVKLRNFIKEQDPKAFLLVSNTSEIIGKGFHSV
;
A
#
# COMPACT_ATOMS: atom_id res chain seq x y z
N MET A 1 -5.97 -17.54 -14.14
CA MET A 1 -6.60 -18.13 -12.94
C MET A 1 -5.63 -18.89 -12.01
N LYS A 2 -4.36 -18.53 -11.85
CA LYS A 2 -3.38 -19.25 -10.97
C LYS A 2 -2.91 -18.43 -9.75
N SER A 3 -3.66 -17.42 -9.28
CA SER A 3 -3.20 -16.53 -8.21
C SER A 3 -3.80 -16.76 -6.81
N LYS A 4 -4.74 -17.71 -6.66
CA LYS A 4 -5.43 -17.92 -5.36
C LYS A 4 -4.51 -18.24 -4.17
N PRO A 5 -3.55 -19.19 -4.23
CA PRO A 5 -2.71 -19.51 -3.07
C PRO A 5 -1.72 -18.39 -2.70
N LYS A 6 -1.17 -17.69 -3.70
CA LYS A 6 -0.24 -16.58 -3.47
C LYS A 6 -0.92 -15.40 -2.79
N ASN A 7 -2.15 -15.07 -3.19
CA ASN A 7 -2.91 -13.98 -2.56
C ASN A 7 -3.28 -14.33 -1.12
N PHE A 8 -3.61 -15.59 -0.83
CA PHE A 8 -3.95 -16.02 0.53
C PHE A 8 -2.75 -15.93 1.49
N SER A 9 -1.56 -16.36 1.06
CA SER A 9 -0.35 -16.23 1.89
C SER A 9 0.02 -14.77 2.13
N LEU A 10 -0.16 -13.89 1.12
CA LEU A 10 0.05 -12.45 1.29
C LEU A 10 -0.95 -11.83 2.28
N LEU A 11 -2.24 -12.21 2.23
CA LEU A 11 -3.24 -11.80 3.21
C LEU A 11 -2.83 -12.18 4.63
N THR A 12 -2.40 -13.43 4.83
CA THR A 12 -1.99 -13.91 6.15
C THR A 12 -0.76 -13.18 6.67
N ILE A 13 0.32 -13.13 5.89
CA ILE A 13 1.59 -12.51 6.31
C ILE A 13 1.41 -11.02 6.60
N SER A 14 0.73 -10.28 5.72
CA SER A 14 0.49 -8.85 5.92
C SER A 14 -0.33 -8.58 7.17
N THR A 15 -1.36 -9.38 7.43
CA THR A 15 -2.20 -9.24 8.62
C THR A 15 -1.43 -9.55 9.91
N LEU A 16 -0.57 -10.57 9.92
CA LEU A 16 0.26 -10.88 11.09
C LEU A 16 1.31 -9.79 11.36
N ILE A 17 1.94 -9.23 10.32
CA ILE A 17 2.84 -8.09 10.45
C ILE A 17 2.11 -6.90 11.10
N MET A 18 0.87 -6.63 10.65
CA MET A 18 0.05 -5.58 11.26
C MET A 18 -0.27 -5.86 12.72
N ALA A 19 -0.65 -7.09 13.06
CA ALA A 19 -0.98 -7.47 14.43
C ALA A 19 0.20 -7.21 15.39
N VAL A 20 1.41 -7.57 14.98
CA VAL A 20 2.64 -7.29 15.76
C VAL A 20 2.84 -5.78 15.97
N GLY A 21 2.75 -4.99 14.90
CA GLY A 21 2.92 -3.53 14.98
C GLY A 21 1.87 -2.84 15.85
N ILE A 22 0.62 -3.30 15.76
CA ILE A 22 -0.49 -2.74 16.54
C ILE A 22 -0.38 -3.15 18.00
N TYR A 23 -0.18 -4.43 18.28
CA TYR A 23 -0.20 -4.92 19.66
C TYR A 23 1.02 -4.43 20.47
N PHE A 24 2.21 -4.74 20.01
CA PHE A 24 3.43 -4.48 20.78
C PHE A 24 3.84 -3.02 20.83
N PHE A 25 3.58 -2.26 19.79
CA PHE A 25 4.11 -0.89 19.70
C PHE A 25 3.03 0.18 19.83
N LYS A 26 1.85 -0.04 19.24
CA LYS A 26 0.81 0.98 19.22
C LYS A 26 -0.02 0.97 20.48
N PHE A 27 -0.58 -0.18 20.90
CA PHE A 27 -1.45 -0.29 22.06
C PHE A 27 -0.68 0.00 23.35
N ALA A 28 0.51 -0.53 23.50
CA ALA A 28 1.37 -0.33 24.67
C ALA A 28 1.72 1.15 24.94
N ASN A 29 1.77 1.97 23.87
CA ASN A 29 2.09 3.41 23.97
C ASN A 29 0.87 4.31 23.94
N ASN A 30 -0.35 3.78 23.89
CA ASN A 30 -1.60 4.54 23.77
C ASN A 30 -1.65 5.47 22.55
N PHE A 31 -1.02 5.08 21.43
CA PHE A 31 -1.08 5.87 20.20
C PHE A 31 -2.46 5.77 19.56
N THR A 32 -3.09 6.92 19.27
CA THR A 32 -4.51 7.01 18.85
C THR A 32 -4.70 7.12 17.32
N PHE A 33 -3.63 7.07 16.52
CA PHE A 33 -3.75 7.03 15.06
C PHE A 33 -4.15 5.65 14.53
N GLY A 34 -4.60 5.59 13.28
CA GLY A 34 -4.83 4.32 12.56
C GLY A 34 -6.22 3.74 12.79
N GLY A 35 -7.22 4.52 12.52
CA GLY A 35 -8.60 4.06 12.35
C GLY A 35 -9.25 3.53 13.62
N ILE A 36 -9.99 2.44 13.46
CA ILE A 36 -10.75 1.84 14.56
C ILE A 36 -9.84 1.40 15.72
N THR A 37 -8.61 0.95 15.43
CA THR A 37 -7.66 0.62 16.50
C THR A 37 -7.20 1.85 17.28
N GLY A 38 -7.21 3.04 16.67
CA GLY A 38 -6.97 4.31 17.36
C GLY A 38 -8.17 4.70 18.25
N ILE A 39 -9.38 4.57 17.73
CA ILE A 39 -10.62 4.77 18.50
C ILE A 39 -10.69 3.79 19.66
N ALA A 40 -10.30 2.53 19.45
CA ALA A 40 -10.31 1.50 20.48
C ALA A 40 -9.43 1.87 21.67
N VAL A 41 -8.26 2.45 21.44
CA VAL A 41 -7.37 2.97 22.50
C VAL A 41 -8.05 4.08 23.31
N LEU A 42 -8.80 4.98 22.64
CA LEU A 42 -9.57 6.02 23.33
C LEU A 42 -10.70 5.42 24.19
N VAL A 43 -11.46 4.48 23.62
CA VAL A 43 -12.62 3.86 24.28
C VAL A 43 -12.18 3.01 25.48
N ALA A 44 -11.10 2.24 25.34
CA ALA A 44 -10.54 1.43 26.44
C ALA A 44 -10.08 2.27 27.64
N LYS A 45 -9.85 3.57 27.48
CA LYS A 45 -9.54 4.47 28.59
C LYS A 45 -10.75 4.79 29.47
N PHE A 46 -11.98 4.79 28.88
CA PHE A 46 -13.21 5.18 29.57
C PHE A 46 -14.08 4.00 29.95
N LEU A 47 -14.01 2.91 29.18
CA LEU A 47 -14.83 1.73 29.38
C LEU A 47 -13.95 0.51 29.73
N PRO A 48 -14.44 -0.41 30.58
CA PRO A 48 -13.72 -1.63 30.93
C PRO A 48 -13.82 -2.68 29.79
N ILE A 49 -13.50 -2.26 28.58
CA ILE A 49 -13.54 -3.10 27.37
C ILE A 49 -12.13 -3.06 26.78
N SER A 50 -11.63 -4.23 26.33
CA SER A 50 -10.33 -4.27 25.66
C SER A 50 -10.36 -3.55 24.31
N ALA A 51 -9.25 -2.93 23.94
CA ALA A 51 -9.13 -2.27 22.63
C ALA A 51 -9.31 -3.28 21.49
N SER A 52 -8.89 -4.53 21.69
CA SER A 52 -9.04 -5.62 20.73
C SER A 52 -10.50 -6.01 20.50
N ASP A 53 -11.28 -6.16 21.59
CA ASP A 53 -12.70 -6.55 21.50
C ASP A 53 -13.57 -5.45 20.88
N PHE A 54 -13.34 -4.19 21.27
CA PHE A 54 -14.00 -3.05 20.64
C PHE A 54 -13.72 -2.98 19.14
N SER A 55 -12.44 -3.11 18.77
CA SER A 55 -12.04 -3.11 17.35
C SER A 55 -12.72 -4.22 16.56
N PHE A 56 -12.86 -5.42 17.14
CA PHE A 56 -13.53 -6.54 16.49
C PHE A 56 -14.99 -6.24 16.13
N VAL A 57 -15.77 -5.74 17.10
CA VAL A 57 -17.20 -5.44 16.88
C VAL A 57 -17.39 -4.38 15.81
N VAL A 58 -16.66 -3.27 15.89
CA VAL A 58 -16.79 -2.17 14.92
C VAL A 58 -16.30 -2.59 13.52
N ASN A 59 -15.28 -3.40 13.44
CA ASN A 59 -14.77 -3.90 12.18
C ASN A 59 -15.79 -4.77 11.43
N ILE A 60 -16.60 -5.57 12.14
CA ILE A 60 -17.67 -6.34 11.52
C ILE A 60 -18.74 -5.42 10.89
N LEU A 61 -19.13 -4.36 11.58
CA LEU A 61 -20.09 -3.39 11.02
C LEU A 61 -19.56 -2.74 9.75
N LEU A 62 -18.31 -2.28 9.77
CA LEU A 62 -17.68 -1.66 8.60
C LEU A 62 -17.43 -2.65 7.45
N LEU A 63 -17.23 -3.92 7.75
CA LEU A 63 -17.12 -4.97 6.74
C LEU A 63 -18.44 -5.14 5.96
N ILE A 64 -19.58 -5.07 6.62
CA ILE A 64 -20.90 -5.14 5.97
C ILE A 64 -21.07 -3.95 5.00
N ILE A 65 -20.71 -2.74 5.42
CA ILE A 65 -20.72 -1.56 4.55
C ILE A 65 -19.79 -1.76 3.35
N GLY A 66 -18.58 -2.24 3.60
CA GLY A 66 -17.61 -2.55 2.55
C GLY A 66 -18.11 -3.59 1.54
N TRP A 67 -18.83 -4.59 1.99
CA TRP A 67 -19.45 -5.59 1.11
C TRP A 67 -20.45 -4.96 0.16
N ILE A 68 -21.35 -4.13 0.68
CA ILE A 68 -22.39 -3.48 -0.13
C ILE A 68 -21.77 -2.55 -1.18
N VAL A 69 -20.75 -1.78 -0.80
CA VAL A 69 -20.19 -0.71 -1.63
C VAL A 69 -19.06 -1.19 -2.56
N LEU A 70 -18.15 -2.02 -2.06
CA LEU A 70 -16.93 -2.46 -2.79
C LEU A 70 -17.07 -3.84 -3.43
N GLY A 71 -18.13 -4.57 -3.09
CA GLY A 71 -18.49 -5.84 -3.69
C GLY A 71 -17.90 -7.08 -3.00
N LYS A 72 -18.33 -8.25 -3.49
CA LYS A 72 -18.09 -9.55 -2.85
C LYS A 72 -16.61 -9.93 -2.74
N SER A 73 -15.84 -9.70 -3.80
CA SER A 73 -14.41 -10.10 -3.81
C SER A 73 -13.58 -9.33 -2.79
N PHE A 74 -13.86 -8.04 -2.61
CA PHE A 74 -13.25 -7.22 -1.57
C PHE A 74 -13.67 -7.72 -0.18
N ALA A 75 -14.98 -7.95 0.01
CA ALA A 75 -15.53 -8.36 1.29
C ALA A 75 -14.96 -9.70 1.78
N GLU A 76 -14.84 -10.72 0.92
CA GLU A 76 -14.29 -12.02 1.28
C GLU A 76 -12.85 -11.93 1.77
N LYS A 77 -12.00 -11.18 1.06
CA LYS A 77 -10.60 -10.99 1.45
C LYS A 77 -10.48 -10.15 2.73
N THR A 78 -11.26 -9.08 2.83
CA THR A 78 -11.28 -8.19 4.00
C THR A 78 -11.82 -8.91 5.23
N ALA A 79 -12.89 -9.72 5.09
CA ALA A 79 -13.41 -10.53 6.18
C ALA A 79 -12.32 -11.45 6.76
N TYR A 80 -11.60 -12.15 5.89
CA TYR A 80 -10.49 -13.00 6.32
C TYR A 80 -9.42 -12.21 7.09
N SER A 81 -8.95 -11.09 6.53
CA SER A 81 -7.92 -10.26 7.17
C SER A 81 -8.41 -9.65 8.49
N THR A 82 -9.64 -9.16 8.53
CA THR A 82 -10.25 -8.56 9.73
C THR A 82 -10.38 -9.60 10.86
N ILE A 83 -10.90 -10.79 10.56
CA ILE A 83 -11.05 -11.85 11.54
C ILE A 83 -9.67 -12.31 12.04
N LEU A 84 -8.73 -12.54 11.13
CA LEU A 84 -7.37 -12.95 11.49
C LEU A 84 -6.66 -11.89 12.35
N LEU A 85 -6.79 -10.60 11.99
CA LEU A 85 -6.22 -9.50 12.78
C LEU A 85 -6.81 -9.47 14.18
N SER A 86 -8.13 -9.52 14.30
CA SER A 86 -8.83 -9.47 15.57
C SER A 86 -8.49 -10.66 16.47
N ILE A 87 -8.47 -11.88 15.91
CA ILE A 87 -8.04 -13.09 16.65
C ILE A 87 -6.58 -12.94 17.09
N SER A 88 -5.70 -12.46 16.21
CA SER A 88 -4.28 -12.28 16.54
C SER A 88 -4.07 -11.27 17.67
N LEU A 89 -4.78 -10.14 17.63
CA LEU A 89 -4.72 -9.12 18.69
C LEU A 89 -5.23 -9.67 20.03
N SER A 90 -6.42 -10.30 20.05
CA SER A 90 -6.98 -10.91 21.26
C SER A 90 -6.11 -12.05 21.81
N LEU A 91 -5.50 -12.83 20.93
CA LEU A 91 -4.60 -13.92 21.32
C LEU A 91 -3.32 -13.36 21.96
N LEU A 92 -2.71 -12.35 21.34
CA LEU A 92 -1.52 -11.68 21.88
C LEU A 92 -1.81 -11.06 23.24
N GLU A 93 -2.96 -10.40 23.39
CA GLU A 93 -3.39 -9.79 24.65
C GLU A 93 -3.55 -10.82 25.78
N ARG A 94 -4.00 -12.04 25.47
CA ARG A 94 -4.15 -13.13 26.46
C ARG A 94 -2.85 -13.86 26.77
N ILE A 95 -2.00 -14.10 25.76
CA ILE A 95 -0.74 -14.85 25.93
C ILE A 95 0.36 -13.98 26.51
N TYR A 96 0.44 -12.72 26.10
CA TYR A 96 1.49 -11.80 26.48
C TYR A 96 0.89 -10.44 26.87
N PRO A 97 0.19 -10.34 28.01
CA PRO A 97 -0.41 -9.08 28.44
C PRO A 97 0.65 -8.03 28.71
N MET A 98 0.57 -6.89 28.02
CA MET A 98 1.51 -5.80 28.16
C MET A 98 0.97 -4.73 29.10
N SER A 99 1.66 -4.48 30.22
CA SER A 99 1.37 -3.41 31.16
C SER A 99 2.15 -2.11 30.88
N HIS A 100 3.21 -2.21 30.08
CA HIS A 100 4.08 -1.09 29.72
C HIS A 100 4.70 -1.33 28.32
N PRO A 101 5.21 -0.27 27.65
CA PRO A 101 5.93 -0.39 26.39
C PRO A 101 7.13 -1.34 26.45
N LEU A 102 7.55 -1.89 25.30
CA LEU A 102 8.71 -2.80 25.21
C LEU A 102 10.03 -2.09 25.53
N THR A 103 10.12 -0.81 25.20
CA THR A 103 11.31 0.00 25.43
C THR A 103 10.96 1.30 26.13
N ASN A 104 11.97 2.00 26.67
CA ASN A 104 11.79 3.34 27.24
C ASN A 104 11.93 4.46 26.21
N GLU A 105 11.96 4.12 24.91
CA GLU A 105 12.18 5.04 23.80
C GLU A 105 10.91 5.19 22.93
N PRO A 106 9.98 6.10 23.29
CA PRO A 106 8.69 6.22 22.61
C PRO A 106 8.79 6.53 21.12
N LEU A 107 9.84 7.23 20.67
CA LEU A 107 10.05 7.53 19.26
C LEU A 107 10.43 6.27 18.47
N LEU A 108 11.27 5.41 19.04
CA LEU A 108 11.63 4.14 18.43
C LEU A 108 10.39 3.25 18.26
N GLU A 109 9.57 3.15 19.31
CA GLU A 109 8.33 2.37 19.26
C GLU A 109 7.32 2.96 18.29
N LEU A 110 7.23 4.28 18.18
CA LEU A 110 6.39 4.95 17.20
C LEU A 110 6.77 4.57 15.75
N ILE A 111 8.07 4.48 15.47
CA ILE A 111 8.54 4.05 14.13
C ILE A 111 7.99 2.67 13.78
N PHE A 112 8.07 1.70 14.68
CA PHE A 112 7.55 0.34 14.44
C PHE A 112 6.01 0.31 14.46
N ALA A 113 5.37 1.11 15.31
CA ALA A 113 3.91 1.28 15.32
C ALA A 113 3.36 1.84 14.00
N ILE A 114 4.18 2.56 13.24
CA ILE A 114 3.84 3.11 11.92
C ILE A 114 4.22 2.12 10.81
N LEU A 115 5.49 1.70 10.76
CA LEU A 115 6.04 0.94 9.63
C LEU A 115 5.34 -0.41 9.43
N LEU A 116 5.17 -1.20 10.50
CA LEU A 116 4.61 -2.54 10.38
C LEU A 116 3.14 -2.52 9.92
N PRO A 117 2.24 -1.72 10.54
CA PRO A 117 0.87 -1.62 10.03
C PRO A 117 0.78 -0.95 8.66
N ALA A 118 1.61 0.05 8.34
CA ALA A 118 1.60 0.68 7.02
C ALA A 118 1.98 -0.30 5.92
N LEU A 119 3.04 -1.09 6.12
CA LEU A 119 3.46 -2.13 5.18
C LEU A 119 2.37 -3.19 4.98
N GLY A 120 1.79 -3.68 6.07
CA GLY A 120 0.71 -4.67 6.02
C GLY A 120 -0.53 -4.12 5.30
N SER A 121 -0.99 -2.89 5.65
CA SER A 121 -2.12 -2.24 4.98
C SER A 121 -1.86 -2.03 3.49
N ALA A 122 -0.66 -1.56 3.10
CA ALA A 122 -0.31 -1.35 1.70
C ALA A 122 -0.35 -2.64 0.87
N ILE A 123 0.12 -3.76 1.43
CA ILE A 123 0.02 -5.08 0.78
C ILE A 123 -1.46 -5.49 0.63
N LEU A 124 -2.29 -5.32 1.67
CA LEU A 124 -3.72 -5.62 1.61
C LEU A 124 -4.42 -4.80 0.54
N PHE A 125 -4.22 -3.48 0.52
CA PHE A 125 -4.80 -2.59 -0.48
C PHE A 125 -4.40 -2.96 -1.90
N ASN A 126 -3.13 -3.30 -2.10
CA ASN A 126 -2.60 -3.67 -3.42
C ASN A 126 -3.23 -4.96 -3.99
N ILE A 127 -3.72 -5.86 -3.14
CA ILE A 127 -4.43 -7.08 -3.57
C ILE A 127 -5.96 -6.94 -3.50
N GLY A 128 -6.47 -5.73 -3.30
CA GLY A 128 -7.89 -5.42 -3.21
C GLY A 128 -8.55 -5.98 -1.97
N ALA A 129 -7.92 -5.80 -0.81
CA ALA A 129 -8.40 -6.12 0.52
C ALA A 129 -8.12 -4.96 1.49
N SER A 130 -8.61 -5.06 2.72
CA SER A 130 -8.25 -4.16 3.82
C SER A 130 -8.15 -4.93 5.14
N SER A 131 -7.69 -4.26 6.19
CA SER A 131 -7.73 -4.82 7.54
C SER A 131 -9.07 -4.64 8.25
N GLY A 132 -10.05 -4.03 7.57
CA GLY A 132 -11.30 -3.56 8.16
C GLY A 132 -11.19 -2.11 8.63
N GLY A 133 -12.15 -1.68 9.48
CA GLY A 133 -12.09 -0.36 10.07
C GLY A 133 -12.19 0.79 9.07
N THR A 134 -11.57 1.91 9.40
CA THR A 134 -11.51 3.11 8.54
C THR A 134 -10.79 2.85 7.21
N ASP A 135 -10.02 1.79 7.10
CA ASP A 135 -9.43 1.33 5.84
C ASP A 135 -10.52 1.09 4.78
N VAL A 136 -11.70 0.58 5.18
CA VAL A 136 -12.86 0.42 4.28
C VAL A 136 -13.37 1.77 3.80
N ILE A 137 -13.41 2.77 4.68
CA ILE A 137 -13.82 4.15 4.33
C ILE A 137 -12.84 4.74 3.31
N ALA A 138 -11.54 4.60 3.53
CA ALA A 138 -10.52 5.06 2.59
C ALA A 138 -10.65 4.39 1.21
N MET A 139 -10.94 3.08 1.15
CA MET A 139 -11.19 2.36 -0.09
C MET A 139 -12.48 2.83 -0.79
N ILE A 140 -13.52 3.19 -0.05
CA ILE A 140 -14.74 3.78 -0.61
C ILE A 140 -14.42 5.17 -1.19
N LEU A 141 -13.68 6.00 -0.47
CA LEU A 141 -13.24 7.30 -0.97
C LEU A 141 -12.42 7.13 -2.27
N LYS A 142 -11.44 6.23 -2.29
CA LYS A 142 -10.66 5.93 -3.50
C LYS A 142 -11.53 5.50 -4.68
N LYS A 143 -12.60 4.75 -4.44
CA LYS A 143 -13.51 4.28 -5.50
C LYS A 143 -14.30 5.42 -6.15
N TYR A 144 -14.72 6.42 -5.37
CA TYR A 144 -15.61 7.50 -5.84
C TYR A 144 -14.89 8.83 -6.06
N THR A 145 -13.62 8.93 -5.70
CA THR A 145 -12.82 10.15 -5.84
C THR A 145 -11.43 9.83 -6.38
N SER A 146 -10.66 10.83 -6.75
CA SER A 146 -9.24 10.71 -7.14
C SER A 146 -8.28 10.75 -5.96
N VAL A 147 -8.77 10.65 -4.72
CA VAL A 147 -7.96 10.73 -3.51
C VAL A 147 -7.19 9.44 -3.31
N ASP A 148 -5.90 9.53 -3.00
CA ASP A 148 -5.07 8.38 -2.65
C ASP A 148 -5.54 7.75 -1.34
N ILE A 149 -5.28 6.45 -1.16
CA ILE A 149 -5.76 5.69 0.00
C ILE A 149 -5.20 6.26 1.31
N GLY A 150 -3.92 6.60 1.36
CA GLY A 150 -3.30 7.18 2.55
C GLY A 150 -3.90 8.53 2.90
N LYS A 151 -4.14 9.41 1.93
CA LYS A 151 -4.85 10.68 2.16
C LYS A 151 -6.27 10.44 2.67
N GLY A 152 -6.99 9.46 2.14
CA GLY A 152 -8.30 9.05 2.62
C GLY A 152 -8.27 8.61 4.08
N LEU A 153 -7.27 7.81 4.46
CA LEU A 153 -7.02 7.42 5.86
C LEU A 153 -6.71 8.62 6.75
N MET A 154 -5.89 9.55 6.28
CA MET A 154 -5.57 10.76 7.04
C MET A 154 -6.83 11.57 7.37
N ILE A 155 -7.71 11.76 6.39
CA ILE A 155 -8.95 12.52 6.56
C ILE A 155 -9.89 11.80 7.54
N SER A 156 -10.07 10.49 7.39
CA SER A 156 -10.98 9.71 8.23
C SER A 156 -10.51 9.57 9.69
N ASP A 157 -9.19 9.53 9.91
CA ASP A 157 -8.63 9.26 11.23
C ASP A 157 -8.27 10.53 12.03
N LEU A 158 -8.25 11.72 11.37
CA LEU A 158 -7.77 12.96 11.96
C LEU A 158 -8.50 13.35 13.26
N ILE A 159 -9.83 13.27 13.26
CA ILE A 159 -10.66 13.66 14.41
C ILE A 159 -10.32 12.79 15.63
N PHE A 160 -10.19 11.49 15.44
CA PHE A 160 -9.87 10.54 16.51
C PHE A 160 -8.45 10.72 17.01
N THR A 161 -7.52 11.02 16.10
CA THR A 161 -6.13 11.29 16.45
C THR A 161 -6.02 12.57 17.30
N LEU A 162 -6.75 13.62 16.93
CA LEU A 162 -6.81 14.86 17.71
C LEU A 162 -7.45 14.67 19.10
N ALA A 163 -8.45 13.78 19.21
CA ALA A 163 -9.02 13.45 20.51
C ALA A 163 -7.98 12.85 21.49
N GLY A 164 -6.91 12.25 20.99
CA GLY A 164 -5.79 11.77 21.80
C GLY A 164 -5.13 12.84 22.67
N PHE A 165 -5.09 14.10 22.22
CA PHE A 165 -4.59 15.23 23.04
C PHE A 165 -5.44 15.48 24.27
N LEU A 166 -6.75 15.30 24.17
CA LEU A 166 -7.70 15.55 25.25
C LEU A 166 -7.76 14.38 26.24
N VAL A 167 -7.62 13.16 25.73
CA VAL A 167 -7.83 11.93 26.52
C VAL A 167 -6.57 11.51 27.28
N PHE A 168 -5.39 11.67 26.68
CA PHE A 168 -4.12 11.26 27.29
C PHE A 168 -3.30 12.47 27.74
N ASN A 169 -2.42 12.95 26.88
CA ASN A 169 -1.56 14.11 27.12
C ASN A 169 -1.01 14.65 25.80
N VAL A 170 -0.44 15.85 25.85
CA VAL A 170 0.11 16.54 24.69
C VAL A 170 1.19 15.71 23.99
N LYS A 171 2.06 15.03 24.74
CA LYS A 171 3.14 14.19 24.19
C LYS A 171 2.57 13.04 23.37
N THR A 172 1.61 12.28 23.90
CA THR A 172 0.93 11.18 23.21
C THR A 172 0.14 11.68 22.00
N GLY A 173 -0.53 12.83 22.13
CA GLY A 173 -1.24 13.48 21.03
C GLY A 173 -0.32 13.86 19.88
N LEU A 174 0.83 14.48 20.17
CA LEU A 174 1.84 14.84 19.15
C LEU A 174 2.41 13.61 18.44
N TYR A 175 2.75 12.56 19.19
CA TYR A 175 3.19 11.31 18.59
C TYR A 175 2.11 10.68 17.72
N SER A 176 0.84 10.72 18.15
CA SER A 176 -0.27 10.18 17.38
C SER A 176 -0.51 10.98 16.09
N LEU A 177 -0.44 12.29 16.14
CA LEU A 177 -0.58 13.15 14.96
C LEU A 177 0.56 12.92 13.96
N PHE A 178 1.79 12.88 14.44
CA PHE A 178 2.94 12.54 13.60
C PHE A 178 2.80 11.14 13.01
N GLY A 179 2.36 10.17 13.83
CA GLY A 179 2.09 8.80 13.40
C GLY A 179 1.04 8.70 12.30
N LEU A 180 -0.05 9.49 12.39
CA LEU A 180 -1.08 9.55 11.36
C LEU A 180 -0.52 10.05 10.02
N ILE A 181 0.21 11.18 10.05
CA ILE A 181 0.80 11.78 8.84
C ILE A 181 1.79 10.80 8.18
N MET A 182 2.71 10.25 8.97
CA MET A 182 3.73 9.33 8.46
C MET A 182 3.14 8.02 7.96
N ARG A 183 2.17 7.42 8.67
CA ARG A 183 1.48 6.20 8.22
C ARG A 183 0.78 6.43 6.90
N SER A 184 0.08 7.54 6.75
CA SER A 184 -0.62 7.93 5.53
C SER A 184 0.33 8.02 4.34
N ALA A 185 1.42 8.78 4.49
CA ALA A 185 2.43 8.95 3.47
C ALA A 185 3.14 7.62 3.10
N LEU A 186 3.45 6.79 4.10
CA LEU A 186 4.09 5.50 3.87
C LEU A 186 3.20 4.51 3.12
N ILE A 187 1.89 4.48 3.42
CA ILE A 187 0.95 3.61 2.71
C ILE A 187 0.93 3.95 1.23
N ASP A 188 0.76 5.24 0.87
CA ASP A 188 0.74 5.67 -0.53
C ASP A 188 2.08 5.36 -1.23
N ASN A 189 3.21 5.65 -0.58
CA ASN A 189 4.54 5.33 -1.11
C ASN A 189 4.77 3.81 -1.31
N PHE A 190 4.29 2.97 -0.40
CA PHE A 190 4.40 1.52 -0.55
C PHE A 190 3.53 1.02 -1.69
N ILE A 191 2.27 1.47 -1.80
CA ILE A 191 1.37 1.10 -2.90
C ILE A 191 1.98 1.51 -4.24
N GLU A 192 2.49 2.73 -4.34
CA GLU A 192 3.18 3.21 -5.53
C GLU A 192 4.40 2.34 -5.87
N SER A 193 5.21 2.01 -4.86
CA SER A 193 6.42 1.18 -5.03
C SER A 193 6.09 -0.23 -5.51
N PHE A 194 5.01 -0.84 -5.03
CA PHE A 194 4.57 -2.18 -5.46
C PHE A 194 4.08 -2.20 -6.90
N ASN A 195 3.49 -1.09 -7.37
CA ASN A 195 2.94 -0.95 -8.72
C ASN A 195 3.93 -0.30 -9.70
N ARG A 196 5.15 -0.01 -9.26
CA ARG A 196 6.14 0.67 -10.08
C ARG A 196 6.50 -0.11 -11.33
N SER A 197 6.34 0.54 -12.46
CA SER A 197 6.79 0.10 -13.79
C SER A 197 7.75 1.12 -14.39
N LYS A 198 8.42 0.76 -15.46
CA LYS A 198 9.35 1.62 -16.19
C LYS A 198 8.76 1.92 -17.57
N TYR A 199 8.58 3.19 -17.86
CA TYR A 199 8.21 3.68 -19.17
C TYR A 199 9.46 4.08 -19.94
N PHE A 200 9.61 3.51 -21.13
CA PHE A 200 10.75 3.74 -22.02
C PHE A 200 10.34 4.57 -23.22
N HIS A 201 11.14 5.60 -23.48
CA HIS A 201 11.28 6.24 -24.77
C HIS A 201 12.65 5.86 -25.33
N VAL A 202 12.70 5.10 -26.40
CA VAL A 202 13.95 4.70 -27.05
C VAL A 202 14.00 5.36 -28.42
N VAL A 203 14.97 6.26 -28.62
CA VAL A 203 15.23 6.87 -29.93
C VAL A 203 16.38 6.10 -30.57
N THR A 204 16.11 5.46 -31.72
CA THR A 204 17.01 4.53 -32.38
C THR A 204 16.91 4.65 -33.89
N SER A 205 17.94 4.18 -34.61
CA SER A 205 17.89 3.96 -36.05
C SER A 205 17.53 2.50 -36.43
N ASN A 206 17.56 1.58 -35.42
CA ASN A 206 17.28 0.16 -35.59
C ASN A 206 16.09 -0.30 -34.78
N ALA A 207 14.88 0.10 -35.19
CA ALA A 207 13.67 -0.21 -34.44
C ALA A 207 13.29 -1.69 -34.46
N THR A 208 13.50 -2.37 -35.59
CA THR A 208 13.03 -3.76 -35.82
C THR A 208 13.65 -4.70 -34.76
N CYS A 209 14.97 -4.72 -34.63
CA CYS A 209 15.68 -5.59 -33.70
C CYS A 209 15.25 -5.37 -32.23
N ILE A 210 15.04 -4.10 -31.83
CA ILE A 210 14.62 -3.76 -30.46
C ILE A 210 13.16 -4.17 -30.24
N CYS A 211 12.27 -3.97 -31.22
CA CYS A 211 10.86 -4.37 -31.13
C CYS A 211 10.71 -5.89 -31.09
N ASP A 212 11.49 -6.63 -31.87
CA ASP A 212 11.49 -8.09 -31.84
C ASP A 212 11.87 -8.62 -30.46
N PHE A 213 12.90 -8.05 -29.82
CA PHE A 213 13.28 -8.39 -28.47
C PHE A 213 12.17 -8.06 -27.45
N ILE A 214 11.51 -6.89 -27.58
CA ILE A 214 10.42 -6.51 -26.69
C ILE A 214 9.24 -7.49 -26.81
N GLN A 215 8.89 -7.89 -28.04
CA GLN A 215 7.73 -8.74 -28.29
C GLN A 215 8.01 -10.21 -27.97
N ASN A 216 9.13 -10.75 -28.43
CA ASN A 216 9.42 -12.18 -28.33
C ASN A 216 10.05 -12.56 -27.00
N ASP A 217 11.05 -11.81 -26.51
CA ASP A 217 11.78 -12.14 -25.29
C ASP A 217 11.11 -11.57 -24.01
N LEU A 218 10.60 -10.34 -24.10
CA LEU A 218 9.96 -9.70 -22.96
C LEU A 218 8.43 -9.90 -22.93
N GLN A 219 7.83 -10.35 -24.04
CA GLN A 219 6.38 -10.56 -24.19
C GLN A 219 5.59 -9.30 -23.82
N ARG A 220 6.02 -8.16 -24.34
CA ARG A 220 5.41 -6.85 -24.11
C ARG A 220 5.08 -6.15 -25.41
N GLY A 221 4.07 -5.27 -25.36
CA GLY A 221 3.74 -4.39 -26.47
C GLY A 221 4.73 -3.24 -26.59
N ALA A 222 4.96 -2.80 -27.82
CA ALA A 222 5.68 -1.58 -28.13
C ALA A 222 4.93 -0.78 -29.18
N THR A 223 5.05 0.54 -29.13
CA THR A 223 4.53 1.45 -30.17
C THR A 223 5.71 2.14 -30.82
N ILE A 224 5.74 2.16 -32.16
CA ILE A 224 6.78 2.83 -32.96
C ILE A 224 6.20 4.12 -33.50
N VAL A 225 6.95 5.20 -33.37
CA VAL A 225 6.66 6.51 -33.98
C VAL A 225 7.84 6.88 -34.89
N ASN A 226 7.56 7.21 -36.15
CA ASN A 226 8.59 7.73 -37.06
C ASN A 226 8.98 9.14 -36.63
N ALA A 227 10.26 9.43 -36.65
CA ALA A 227 10.83 10.70 -36.25
C ALA A 227 12.02 11.06 -37.15
N THR A 228 12.38 12.33 -37.21
CA THR A 228 13.56 12.80 -37.96
C THR A 228 14.51 13.53 -37.01
N GLY A 229 15.78 13.22 -37.08
CA GLY A 229 16.82 13.90 -36.32
C GLY A 229 16.93 15.36 -36.73
N ALA A 230 16.61 16.28 -35.84
CA ALA A 230 16.57 17.71 -36.14
C ALA A 230 17.90 18.30 -36.61
N PHE A 231 19.02 17.72 -36.16
CA PHE A 231 20.37 18.19 -36.52
C PHE A 231 20.92 17.55 -37.79
N THR A 232 20.72 16.21 -37.93
CA THR A 232 21.30 15.45 -39.05
C THR A 232 20.34 15.24 -40.23
N GLY A 233 19.04 15.41 -40.00
CA GLY A 233 18.01 15.08 -40.99
C GLY A 233 17.76 13.54 -41.15
N ASP A 234 18.45 12.71 -40.38
CA ASP A 234 18.33 11.25 -40.50
C ASP A 234 16.99 10.74 -39.98
N ASP A 235 16.49 9.68 -40.61
CA ASP A 235 15.33 8.94 -40.13
C ASP A 235 15.63 8.25 -38.80
N LYS A 236 14.76 8.43 -37.83
CA LYS A 236 14.78 7.84 -36.50
C LYS A 236 13.43 7.22 -36.15
N TYR A 237 13.46 6.34 -35.19
CA TYR A 237 12.26 5.73 -34.62
C TYR A 237 12.24 5.99 -33.12
N ILE A 238 11.06 6.33 -32.60
CA ILE A 238 10.80 6.41 -31.17
C ILE A 238 9.99 5.17 -30.79
N ILE A 239 10.55 4.32 -29.94
CA ILE A 239 9.87 3.14 -29.41
C ILE A 239 9.35 3.48 -28.03
N LEU A 240 8.04 3.34 -27.82
CA LEU A 240 7.36 3.54 -26.54
C LEU A 240 6.96 2.17 -26.00
N THR A 241 7.39 1.85 -24.78
CA THR A 241 7.01 0.60 -24.11
C THR A 241 7.00 0.75 -22.60
N VAL A 242 6.20 -0.10 -21.93
CA VAL A 242 6.12 -0.15 -20.46
C VAL A 242 6.54 -1.53 -19.98
N LEU A 243 7.46 -1.57 -19.06
CA LEU A 243 8.13 -2.78 -18.60
C LEU A 243 8.13 -2.88 -17.06
N SER A 244 8.17 -4.10 -16.54
CA SER A 244 8.52 -4.33 -15.14
C SER A 244 9.98 -3.93 -14.87
N PRO A 245 10.36 -3.65 -13.61
CA PRO A 245 11.74 -3.29 -13.28
C PRO A 245 12.79 -4.32 -13.75
N SER A 246 12.47 -5.61 -13.67
CA SER A 246 13.36 -6.69 -14.13
C SER A 246 13.49 -6.72 -15.65
N GLN A 247 12.39 -6.53 -16.39
CA GLN A 247 12.40 -6.44 -17.85
C GLN A 247 13.14 -5.19 -18.35
N ALA A 248 13.02 -4.09 -17.61
CA ALA A 248 13.71 -2.84 -17.92
C ALA A 248 15.23 -2.97 -17.91
N VAL A 249 15.80 -3.75 -16.99
CA VAL A 249 17.24 -4.05 -16.96
C VAL A 249 17.64 -4.84 -18.19
N LYS A 250 16.86 -5.86 -18.58
CA LYS A 250 17.14 -6.68 -19.76
C LYS A 250 17.12 -5.83 -21.05
N LEU A 251 16.07 -5.01 -21.23
CA LEU A 251 15.97 -4.14 -22.41
C LEU A 251 17.12 -3.14 -22.49
N ARG A 252 17.49 -2.51 -21.37
CA ARG A 252 18.60 -1.57 -21.33
C ARG A 252 19.93 -2.20 -21.76
N ASN A 253 20.22 -3.40 -21.27
CA ASN A 253 21.44 -4.11 -21.62
C ASN A 253 21.42 -4.49 -23.11
N PHE A 254 20.32 -5.04 -23.60
CA PHE A 254 20.14 -5.39 -25.00
C PHE A 254 20.38 -4.20 -25.93
N ILE A 255 19.75 -3.04 -25.63
CA ILE A 255 19.91 -1.84 -26.47
C ILE A 255 21.35 -1.35 -26.45
N LYS A 256 22.04 -1.38 -25.31
CA LYS A 256 23.45 -0.98 -25.23
C LYS A 256 24.37 -1.83 -26.10
N GLU A 257 24.05 -3.11 -26.26
CA GLU A 257 24.80 -4.06 -27.10
C GLU A 257 24.47 -3.90 -28.58
N GLN A 258 23.18 -3.73 -28.94
CA GLN A 258 22.73 -3.73 -30.33
C GLN A 258 22.79 -2.34 -31.00
N ASP A 259 22.54 -1.27 -30.25
CA ASP A 259 22.61 0.11 -30.73
C ASP A 259 23.21 1.04 -29.66
N PRO A 260 24.52 1.08 -29.53
CA PRO A 260 25.22 1.94 -28.55
C PRO A 260 24.93 3.44 -28.74
N LYS A 261 24.43 3.85 -29.90
CA LYS A 261 24.06 5.25 -30.22
C LYS A 261 22.61 5.56 -29.89
N ALA A 262 21.81 4.58 -29.50
CA ALA A 262 20.43 4.81 -29.12
C ALA A 262 20.34 5.70 -27.88
N PHE A 263 19.39 6.62 -27.87
CA PHE A 263 19.07 7.44 -26.72
C PHE A 263 17.90 6.83 -25.95
N LEU A 264 18.07 6.63 -24.65
CA LEU A 264 17.05 6.08 -23.78
C LEU A 264 16.63 7.08 -22.71
N LEU A 265 15.35 7.43 -22.67
CA LEU A 265 14.71 8.09 -21.55
C LEU A 265 13.86 7.07 -20.81
N VAL A 266 14.11 6.89 -19.50
CA VAL A 266 13.41 5.93 -18.67
C VAL A 266 12.78 6.66 -17.49
N SER A 267 11.44 6.63 -17.42
CA SER A 267 10.65 7.21 -16.34
C SER A 267 10.02 6.12 -15.47
N ASN A 268 9.80 6.45 -14.20
CA ASN A 268 8.96 5.62 -13.35
C ASN A 268 7.49 5.95 -13.61
N THR A 269 6.66 4.92 -13.62
CA THR A 269 5.20 5.07 -13.62
C THR A 269 4.59 4.02 -12.71
N SER A 270 3.59 4.41 -11.94
CA SER A 270 2.86 3.52 -11.02
C SER A 270 1.42 3.30 -11.45
N GLU A 271 0.89 4.15 -12.35
CA GLU A 271 -0.47 4.06 -12.85
C GLU A 271 -0.47 3.80 -14.34
N ILE A 272 -0.97 2.62 -14.72
CA ILE A 272 -1.07 2.17 -16.12
C ILE A 272 -2.43 1.54 -16.31
N ILE A 273 -3.22 2.13 -17.17
CA ILE A 273 -4.55 1.64 -17.54
C ILE A 273 -4.45 1.03 -18.94
N GLY A 274 -4.70 -0.28 -19.05
CA GLY A 274 -4.67 -0.96 -20.35
C GLY A 274 -4.60 -2.48 -20.26
N LYS A 275 -4.81 -3.14 -21.41
CA LYS A 275 -4.77 -4.61 -21.50
C LYS A 275 -3.35 -5.12 -21.19
N GLY A 276 -3.24 -6.01 -20.18
CA GLY A 276 -1.96 -6.58 -19.74
C GLY A 276 -1.32 -5.88 -18.54
N PHE A 277 -1.93 -4.79 -18.04
CA PHE A 277 -1.63 -4.12 -16.78
C PHE A 277 -2.84 -4.19 -15.85
N HIS A 278 -2.69 -3.70 -14.61
CA HIS A 278 -3.81 -3.73 -13.66
C HIS A 278 -5.01 -2.98 -14.24
N SER A 279 -6.15 -3.67 -14.39
CA SER A 279 -7.44 -3.03 -14.58
C SER A 279 -7.89 -2.46 -13.23
N VAL A 280 -8.19 -1.19 -13.22
CA VAL A 280 -8.88 -0.54 -12.08
C VAL A 280 -10.26 -1.17 -11.88
#